data_722c044bc72941263795af8f7e58dd41
#
_entry.id   722c044bc72941263795af8f7e58dd41
#
_cell.length_a   1.000
_cell.length_b   1.000
_cell.length_c   1.000
_cell.angle_alpha   90.00
_cell.angle_beta   90.00
_cell.angle_gamma   90.00
#
_symmetry.space_group_name_H-M   'P 1'
#
loop_
_entity.id
_entity.type
_entity.pdbx_description
1 polymer ?
#
loop_
_entity_poly.entity_id
_entity_poly.type
_entity_poly.pdbx_seq_one_letter_code
_entity_poly.pdbx_strand_id
1 'polypeptide(L)'
;MPVGRDGWFEAARPIRVEGGIKARSKRGTIGEQWWSRRFVDILERVCDPGRLSRGRAYARRGQVLGLDLGSGLVKARVQGSRPAPYDVSVRITAYGEREWAGLVDALAAQALHRAKLLAGEMPPEIEQVFEACGLPLFPGERGLDMDCSCPDWGFPCKHLSAVLYLLAEAFDDDPFLVLAWRGMAREALLDALRATGGGRAPGETEPAGAGIEPGGGTSGLLGVADVPFAERIGDFYESGASAARLGPPADPGSPPDLLLRALDPPQVKARHIPLLDLLRPAYRTLAAWGDEEAG
;
A
#
# COMPACT_ATOMS: atom_id res chain seq x y z
N MET A 1 9.71 14.36 -42.13
CA MET A 1 11.08 14.68 -41.67
C MET A 1 12.03 14.01 -42.61
N PRO A 2 13.09 14.68 -43.09
CA PRO A 2 14.09 14.00 -43.90
C PRO A 2 14.77 12.94 -43.02
N VAL A 3 14.78 11.72 -43.50
CA VAL A 3 15.63 10.66 -42.99
C VAL A 3 17.04 11.07 -43.37
N GLY A 4 17.95 11.19 -42.39
CA GLY A 4 19.35 11.45 -42.66
C GLY A 4 19.91 10.40 -43.60
N ARG A 5 21.01 10.72 -44.31
CA ARG A 5 21.67 9.82 -45.30
C ARG A 5 21.98 8.43 -44.75
N ASP A 6 21.99 8.27 -43.40
CA ASP A 6 22.34 7.03 -42.69
C ASP A 6 21.14 6.31 -42.08
N GLY A 7 19.90 6.64 -42.50
CA GLY A 7 18.70 6.01 -41.99
C GLY A 7 18.31 6.41 -40.55
N TRP A 8 19.05 7.32 -39.93
CA TRP A 8 18.78 7.79 -38.58
C TRP A 8 17.95 9.05 -38.59
N PHE A 9 17.00 9.14 -37.63
CA PHE A 9 16.25 10.38 -37.41
C PHE A 9 17.18 11.39 -36.73
N GLU A 10 17.25 12.60 -37.28
CA GLU A 10 17.99 13.69 -36.64
C GLU A 10 17.48 13.94 -35.21
N ALA A 11 18.40 14.07 -34.25
CA ALA A 11 18.09 14.30 -32.86
C ALA A 11 17.50 15.71 -32.67
N ALA A 12 16.17 15.82 -32.76
CA ALA A 12 15.47 17.08 -32.53
C ALA A 12 15.11 17.25 -31.04
N ARG A 13 15.18 18.51 -30.58
CA ARG A 13 14.77 18.86 -29.22
C ARG A 13 13.24 18.70 -29.08
N PRO A 14 12.75 18.22 -27.91
CA PRO A 14 11.32 18.15 -27.66
C PRO A 14 10.70 19.55 -27.63
N ILE A 15 9.46 19.63 -28.10
CA ILE A 15 8.64 20.86 -28.00
C ILE A 15 8.36 21.10 -26.52
N ARG A 16 8.53 22.33 -26.03
CA ARG A 16 8.20 22.69 -24.66
C ARG A 16 6.71 22.55 -24.40
N VAL A 17 6.38 21.99 -23.26
CA VAL A 17 5.00 21.83 -22.79
C VAL A 17 4.80 22.70 -21.56
N GLU A 18 3.69 23.43 -21.51
CA GLU A 18 3.19 24.11 -20.32
C GLU A 18 2.08 23.26 -19.71
N GLY A 19 2.11 23.02 -18.39
CA GLY A 19 1.08 22.23 -17.69
C GLY A 19 1.21 20.70 -17.78
N GLY A 20 2.31 20.16 -18.35
CA GLY A 20 2.55 18.71 -18.33
C GLY A 20 2.94 18.17 -16.95
N ILE A 21 2.68 16.88 -16.73
CA ILE A 21 3.03 16.17 -15.49
C ILE A 21 4.55 16.10 -15.35
N LYS A 22 5.06 16.61 -14.22
CA LYS A 22 6.49 16.63 -13.92
C LYS A 22 6.82 15.66 -12.81
N ALA A 23 7.91 14.92 -13.00
CA ALA A 23 8.48 14.15 -11.92
C ALA A 23 8.86 15.07 -10.73
N ARG A 24 8.52 14.65 -9.52
CA ARG A 24 8.81 15.39 -8.29
C ARG A 24 10.31 15.40 -7.98
N SER A 25 10.98 14.28 -8.21
CA SER A 25 12.41 14.14 -7.98
C SER A 25 13.20 14.95 -9.01
N LYS A 26 13.78 16.06 -8.57
CA LYS A 26 14.68 16.88 -9.43
C LYS A 26 16.02 16.21 -9.69
N ARG A 27 16.52 15.42 -8.73
CA ARG A 27 17.79 14.67 -8.78
C ARG A 27 17.61 13.34 -8.03
N GLY A 28 18.45 12.34 -8.32
CA GLY A 28 18.43 11.06 -7.64
C GLY A 28 17.50 10.02 -8.27
N THR A 29 17.22 8.99 -7.53
CA THR A 29 16.31 7.88 -7.91
C THR A 29 14.87 8.35 -7.87
N ILE A 30 14.04 7.76 -8.72
CA ILE A 30 12.58 7.87 -8.70
C ILE A 30 12.07 6.61 -8.00
N GLY A 31 11.11 6.78 -7.08
CA GLY A 31 10.63 5.70 -6.23
C GLY A 31 11.22 5.78 -4.82
N GLU A 32 10.41 6.15 -3.83
CA GLU A 32 10.83 6.29 -2.44
C GLU A 32 10.37 5.12 -1.58
N GLN A 33 9.19 4.58 -1.88
CA GLN A 33 8.59 3.48 -1.16
C GLN A 33 9.06 2.11 -1.70
N TRP A 34 8.88 1.04 -0.93
CA TRP A 34 9.34 -0.30 -1.32
C TRP A 34 8.69 -0.79 -2.63
N TRP A 35 7.40 -0.51 -2.83
CA TRP A 35 6.64 -0.94 -4.01
C TRP A 35 7.06 -0.19 -5.28
N SER A 36 7.32 1.10 -5.20
CA SER A 36 7.83 1.87 -6.34
C SER A 36 9.27 1.51 -6.68
N ARG A 37 10.12 1.26 -5.67
CA ARG A 37 11.48 0.73 -5.88
C ARG A 37 11.42 -0.63 -6.56
N ARG A 38 10.56 -1.52 -6.06
CA ARG A 38 10.37 -2.84 -6.67
C ARG A 38 9.97 -2.75 -8.14
N PHE A 39 9.08 -1.82 -8.47
CA PHE A 39 8.70 -1.57 -9.87
C PHE A 39 9.87 -1.01 -10.68
N VAL A 40 10.61 -0.03 -10.18
CA VAL A 40 11.80 0.54 -10.84
C VAL A 40 12.88 -0.53 -11.05
N ASP A 41 13.13 -1.40 -10.08
CA ASP A 41 14.09 -2.52 -10.21
C ASP A 41 13.73 -3.46 -11.37
N ILE A 42 12.43 -3.71 -11.58
CA ILE A 42 11.97 -4.50 -12.72
C ILE A 42 12.27 -3.77 -14.03
N LEU A 43 12.00 -2.47 -14.10
CA LEU A 43 12.28 -1.66 -15.27
C LEU A 43 13.78 -1.63 -15.59
N GLU A 44 14.65 -1.51 -14.58
CA GLU A 44 16.10 -1.48 -14.75
C GLU A 44 16.68 -2.80 -15.23
N ARG A 45 16.01 -3.93 -14.96
CA ARG A 45 16.39 -5.25 -15.49
C ARG A 45 15.98 -5.45 -16.95
N VAL A 46 14.81 -4.90 -17.32
CA VAL A 46 14.20 -5.14 -18.64
C VAL A 46 14.66 -4.10 -19.67
N CYS A 47 15.07 -2.91 -19.22
CA CYS A 47 15.26 -1.74 -20.05
C CYS A 47 16.73 -1.29 -20.11
N ASP A 48 17.15 -0.75 -21.28
CA ASP A 48 18.49 -0.15 -21.43
C ASP A 48 18.67 1.08 -20.51
N PRO A 49 19.74 1.13 -19.68
CA PRO A 49 19.95 2.21 -18.71
C PRO A 49 20.06 3.60 -19.35
N GLY A 50 20.66 3.70 -20.54
CA GLY A 50 20.81 4.96 -21.26
C GLY A 50 19.47 5.51 -21.75
N ARG A 51 18.53 4.61 -22.13
CA ARG A 51 17.18 4.97 -22.53
C ARG A 51 16.34 5.39 -21.33
N LEU A 52 16.44 4.66 -20.22
CA LEU A 52 15.83 5.04 -18.94
C LEU A 52 16.30 6.43 -18.48
N SER A 53 17.59 6.73 -18.56
CA SER A 53 18.12 8.05 -18.21
C SER A 53 17.50 9.18 -19.05
N ARG A 54 17.33 8.98 -20.37
CA ARG A 54 16.64 9.94 -21.24
C ARG A 54 15.16 10.10 -20.86
N GLY A 55 14.48 9.02 -20.51
CA GLY A 55 13.11 9.03 -20.01
C GLY A 55 12.97 9.85 -18.74
N ARG A 56 13.86 9.69 -17.76
CA ARG A 56 13.90 10.54 -16.55
C ARG A 56 13.96 12.03 -16.89
N ALA A 57 14.79 12.40 -17.84
CA ALA A 57 14.90 13.79 -18.29
C ALA A 57 13.59 14.30 -18.90
N TYR A 58 12.84 13.47 -19.63
CA TYR A 58 11.52 13.80 -20.18
C TYR A 58 10.47 13.96 -19.08
N ALA A 59 10.41 13.03 -18.12
CA ALA A 59 9.51 13.12 -16.97
C ALA A 59 9.74 14.40 -16.16
N ARG A 60 11.01 14.73 -15.86
CA ARG A 60 11.37 15.96 -15.13
C ARG A 60 11.04 17.26 -15.85
N ARG A 61 11.02 17.24 -17.19
CA ARG A 61 10.67 18.41 -18.01
C ARG A 61 9.19 18.61 -18.20
N GLY A 62 8.34 17.67 -17.76
CA GLY A 62 6.89 17.74 -17.94
C GLY A 62 6.46 17.47 -19.38
N GLN A 63 7.13 16.56 -20.06
CA GLN A 63 6.79 16.20 -21.44
C GLN A 63 5.56 15.25 -21.52
N VAL A 64 5.12 14.69 -20.40
CA VAL A 64 3.92 13.84 -20.31
C VAL A 64 2.70 14.73 -20.08
N LEU A 65 1.75 14.71 -21.01
CA LEU A 65 0.57 15.58 -21.01
C LEU A 65 -0.57 15.03 -20.15
N GLY A 66 -0.65 13.73 -20.01
CA GLY A 66 -1.64 13.02 -19.22
C GLY A 66 -1.22 11.57 -19.02
N LEU A 67 -1.66 10.98 -17.91
CA LEU A 67 -1.44 9.60 -17.54
C LEU A 67 -2.71 9.08 -16.91
N ASP A 68 -3.31 8.08 -17.55
CA ASP A 68 -4.54 7.42 -17.12
C ASP A 68 -4.24 5.95 -16.79
N LEU A 69 -4.57 5.54 -15.58
CA LEU A 69 -4.39 4.18 -15.10
C LEU A 69 -5.75 3.51 -14.93
N GLY A 70 -5.92 2.39 -15.61
CA GLY A 70 -7.08 1.51 -15.49
C GLY A 70 -6.67 0.06 -15.30
N SER A 71 -7.66 -0.82 -15.20
CA SER A 71 -7.43 -2.26 -15.07
C SER A 71 -6.62 -2.80 -16.25
N GLY A 72 -5.44 -3.33 -15.97
CA GLY A 72 -4.52 -3.91 -16.95
C GLY A 72 -3.87 -2.92 -17.92
N LEU A 73 -4.17 -1.62 -17.86
CA LEU A 73 -3.78 -0.69 -18.90
C LEU A 73 -3.44 0.70 -18.32
N VAL A 74 -2.26 1.18 -18.65
CA VAL A 74 -1.88 2.59 -18.50
C VAL A 74 -1.81 3.23 -19.87
N LYS A 75 -2.47 4.38 -20.05
CA LYS A 75 -2.39 5.22 -21.25
C LYS A 75 -1.76 6.55 -20.91
N ALA A 76 -0.92 7.06 -21.79
CA ALA A 76 -0.34 8.38 -21.63
C ALA A 76 -0.11 9.06 -22.98
N ARG A 77 -0.04 10.39 -22.95
CA ARG A 77 0.34 11.20 -24.11
C ARG A 77 1.61 11.95 -23.80
N VAL A 78 2.59 11.86 -24.68
CA VAL A 78 3.93 12.41 -24.45
C VAL A 78 4.33 13.31 -25.59
N GLN A 79 4.66 14.58 -25.28
CA GLN A 79 5.15 15.52 -26.25
C GLN A 79 6.62 15.25 -26.58
N GLY A 80 6.87 14.93 -27.82
CA GLY A 80 8.22 14.79 -28.36
C GLY A 80 8.63 15.98 -29.21
N SER A 81 9.42 15.70 -30.26
CA SER A 81 9.87 16.73 -31.23
C SER A 81 8.90 16.99 -32.37
N ARG A 82 7.83 16.20 -32.51
CA ARG A 82 6.77 16.39 -33.49
C ARG A 82 5.63 17.22 -32.89
N PRO A 83 4.88 17.99 -33.74
CA PRO A 83 3.73 18.75 -33.26
C PRO A 83 2.67 17.89 -32.58
N ALA A 84 2.34 16.72 -33.14
CA ALA A 84 1.43 15.77 -32.53
C ALA A 84 2.14 15.00 -31.39
N PRO A 85 1.57 14.93 -30.18
CA PRO A 85 2.07 14.09 -29.11
C PRO A 85 2.03 12.61 -29.50
N TYR A 86 2.89 11.83 -28.87
CA TYR A 86 2.90 10.39 -29.03
C TYR A 86 1.97 9.72 -28.04
N ASP A 87 1.23 8.73 -28.49
CA ASP A 87 0.43 7.86 -27.65
C ASP A 87 1.33 6.75 -27.10
N VAL A 88 1.23 6.53 -25.80
CA VAL A 88 1.98 5.52 -25.05
C VAL A 88 1.00 4.63 -24.32
N SER A 89 1.20 3.33 -24.40
CA SER A 89 0.45 2.37 -23.59
C SER A 89 1.37 1.36 -22.91
N VAL A 90 0.99 1.01 -21.67
CA VAL A 90 1.64 -0.05 -20.89
C VAL A 90 0.56 -0.98 -20.40
N ARG A 91 0.65 -2.25 -20.78
CA ARG A 91 -0.33 -3.27 -20.43
C ARG A 91 0.28 -4.33 -19.55
N ILE A 92 -0.52 -4.82 -18.62
CA ILE A 92 -0.26 -6.00 -17.82
C ILE A 92 -1.50 -6.88 -17.80
N THR A 93 -1.37 -8.13 -17.40
CA THR A 93 -2.52 -8.98 -17.13
C THR A 93 -3.25 -8.46 -15.89
N ALA A 94 -4.50 -8.02 -16.05
CA ALA A 94 -5.38 -7.76 -14.92
C ALA A 94 -5.97 -9.10 -14.43
N TYR A 95 -6.22 -9.19 -13.13
CA TYR A 95 -6.84 -10.37 -12.53
C TYR A 95 -8.36 -10.27 -12.56
N GLY A 96 -9.01 -11.39 -12.82
CA GLY A 96 -10.46 -11.48 -12.85
C GLY A 96 -11.07 -11.65 -11.45
N GLU A 97 -12.40 -11.62 -11.39
CA GLU A 97 -13.15 -11.69 -10.13
C GLU A 97 -12.80 -12.93 -9.27
N ARG A 98 -12.63 -14.11 -9.90
CA ARG A 98 -12.28 -15.35 -9.18
C ARG A 98 -10.88 -15.31 -8.58
N GLU A 99 -9.92 -14.75 -9.32
CA GLU A 99 -8.54 -14.58 -8.85
C GLU A 99 -8.49 -13.61 -7.69
N TRP A 100 -9.21 -12.49 -7.81
CA TRP A 100 -9.32 -11.52 -6.75
C TRP A 100 -10.06 -12.04 -5.51
N ALA A 101 -11.09 -12.86 -5.66
CA ALA A 101 -11.75 -13.49 -4.52
C ALA A 101 -10.75 -14.32 -3.70
N GLY A 102 -9.96 -15.18 -4.37
CA GLY A 102 -8.92 -15.96 -3.70
C GLY A 102 -7.83 -15.10 -3.04
N LEU A 103 -7.41 -13.99 -3.68
CA LEU A 103 -6.46 -13.05 -3.11
C LEU A 103 -7.03 -12.34 -1.88
N VAL A 104 -8.28 -11.89 -1.93
CA VAL A 104 -8.97 -11.26 -0.78
C VAL A 104 -9.03 -12.20 0.40
N ASP A 105 -9.41 -13.47 0.17
CA ASP A 105 -9.45 -14.49 1.22
C ASP A 105 -8.07 -14.72 1.83
N ALA A 106 -7.03 -14.81 1.02
CA ALA A 106 -5.65 -14.98 1.49
C ALA A 106 -5.13 -13.77 2.28
N LEU A 107 -5.47 -12.55 1.86
CA LEU A 107 -5.14 -11.32 2.56
C LEU A 107 -5.90 -11.18 3.87
N ALA A 108 -7.19 -11.56 3.88
CA ALA A 108 -8.04 -11.51 5.05
C ALA A 108 -7.67 -12.56 6.13
N ALA A 109 -7.12 -13.70 5.73
CA ALA A 109 -6.66 -14.75 6.63
C ALA A 109 -5.53 -14.27 7.56
N GLN A 110 -4.80 -13.23 7.17
CA GLN A 110 -3.73 -12.64 7.96
C GLN A 110 -4.20 -11.32 8.60
N ALA A 111 -4.59 -11.37 9.88
CA ALA A 111 -5.17 -10.23 10.59
C ALA A 111 -4.32 -8.95 10.49
N LEU A 112 -2.98 -9.08 10.54
CA LEU A 112 -2.05 -7.95 10.43
C LEU A 112 -2.10 -7.29 9.05
N HIS A 113 -2.08 -8.09 7.97
CA HIS A 113 -2.15 -7.57 6.60
C HIS A 113 -3.48 -6.88 6.35
N ARG A 114 -4.57 -7.51 6.78
CA ARG A 114 -5.91 -6.93 6.70
C ARG A 114 -6.00 -5.60 7.45
N ALA A 115 -5.49 -5.52 8.68
CA ALA A 115 -5.52 -4.31 9.48
C ALA A 115 -4.72 -3.17 8.81
N LYS A 116 -3.52 -3.46 8.31
CA LYS A 116 -2.69 -2.48 7.60
C LYS A 116 -3.35 -1.97 6.32
N LEU A 117 -3.90 -2.87 5.49
CA LEU A 117 -4.62 -2.48 4.28
C LEU A 117 -5.83 -1.61 4.58
N LEU A 118 -6.63 -1.95 5.61
CA LEU A 118 -7.76 -1.14 6.07
C LEU A 118 -7.34 0.23 6.60
N ALA A 119 -6.15 0.34 7.18
CA ALA A 119 -5.53 1.60 7.57
C ALA A 119 -4.93 2.40 6.39
N GLY A 120 -4.96 1.86 5.18
CA GLY A 120 -4.39 2.50 3.99
C GLY A 120 -2.88 2.27 3.80
N GLU A 121 -2.31 1.32 4.55
CA GLU A 121 -0.90 0.94 4.45
C GLU A 121 -0.74 -0.31 3.59
N MET A 122 0.31 -0.35 2.78
CA MET A 122 0.66 -1.54 2.00
C MET A 122 1.93 -2.19 2.58
N PRO A 123 1.80 -3.30 3.31
CA PRO A 123 2.96 -3.98 3.90
C PRO A 123 3.77 -4.71 2.81
N PRO A 124 5.12 -4.80 2.95
CA PRO A 124 5.97 -5.50 1.98
C PRO A 124 5.62 -6.97 1.80
N GLU A 125 5.12 -7.59 2.84
CA GLU A 125 4.73 -9.01 2.86
C GLU A 125 3.56 -9.34 1.94
N ILE A 126 2.83 -8.32 1.46
CA ILE A 126 1.71 -8.52 0.53
C ILE A 126 2.18 -9.17 -0.79
N GLU A 127 3.41 -8.86 -1.24
CA GLU A 127 3.99 -9.47 -2.44
C GLU A 127 4.05 -10.99 -2.30
N GLN A 128 4.41 -11.49 -1.10
CA GLN A 128 4.49 -12.93 -0.82
C GLN A 128 3.11 -13.60 -0.85
N VAL A 129 2.05 -12.90 -0.40
CA VAL A 129 0.68 -13.42 -0.46
C VAL A 129 0.26 -13.60 -1.92
N PHE A 130 0.55 -12.61 -2.76
CA PHE A 130 0.29 -12.69 -4.20
C PHE A 130 1.07 -13.83 -4.87
N GLU A 131 2.35 -13.98 -4.54
CA GLU A 131 3.19 -15.07 -5.06
C GLU A 131 2.68 -16.45 -4.62
N ALA A 132 2.26 -16.60 -3.36
CA ALA A 132 1.70 -17.84 -2.84
C ALA A 132 0.39 -18.25 -3.56
N CYS A 133 -0.37 -17.28 -4.04
CA CYS A 133 -1.56 -17.52 -4.88
C CYS A 133 -1.21 -17.79 -6.36
N GLY A 134 0.05 -17.72 -6.76
CA GLY A 134 0.47 -17.83 -8.16
C GLY A 134 0.10 -16.62 -9.02
N LEU A 135 -0.22 -15.49 -8.40
CA LEU A 135 -0.71 -14.27 -9.02
C LEU A 135 0.25 -13.10 -8.65
N PRO A 136 1.40 -12.95 -9.30
CA PRO A 136 2.42 -11.99 -8.89
C PRO A 136 1.89 -10.55 -8.93
N LEU A 137 2.12 -9.79 -7.85
CA LEU A 137 1.69 -8.40 -7.71
C LEU A 137 2.31 -7.53 -8.81
N PHE A 138 3.62 -7.65 -9.01
CA PHE A 138 4.32 -6.94 -10.07
C PHE A 138 4.48 -7.83 -11.31
N PRO A 139 4.45 -7.24 -12.53
CA PRO A 139 4.68 -8.00 -13.73
C PRO A 139 6.13 -8.50 -13.79
N GLY A 140 6.33 -9.75 -14.19
CA GLY A 140 7.66 -10.23 -14.57
C GLY A 140 8.14 -9.61 -15.89
N GLU A 141 9.36 -9.93 -16.30
CA GLU A 141 10.00 -9.38 -17.50
C GLU A 141 9.15 -9.54 -18.78
N ARG A 142 8.41 -10.64 -18.90
CA ARG A 142 7.52 -10.93 -20.04
C ARG A 142 6.09 -10.45 -19.82
N GLY A 143 5.79 -9.91 -18.65
CA GLY A 143 4.44 -9.50 -18.27
C GLY A 143 4.11 -8.04 -18.58
N LEU A 144 5.06 -7.29 -19.14
CA LEU A 144 4.92 -5.90 -19.55
C LEU A 144 4.83 -5.82 -21.08
N ASP A 145 3.63 -5.52 -21.59
CA ASP A 145 3.44 -5.17 -22.99
C ASP A 145 3.41 -3.64 -23.11
N MET A 146 4.37 -3.09 -23.83
CA MET A 146 4.60 -1.65 -23.90
C MET A 146 4.68 -1.19 -25.36
N ASP A 147 3.90 -0.16 -25.68
CA ASP A 147 3.84 0.41 -27.03
C ASP A 147 3.96 1.95 -27.02
N CYS A 148 4.51 2.50 -28.09
CA CYS A 148 4.61 3.93 -28.29
C CYS A 148 4.54 4.26 -29.80
N SER A 149 3.67 5.20 -30.16
CA SER A 149 3.50 5.64 -31.56
C SER A 149 4.69 6.45 -32.13
N CYS A 150 5.80 6.55 -31.39
CA CYS A 150 6.97 7.26 -31.89
C CYS A 150 7.77 6.42 -32.90
N PRO A 151 8.55 7.05 -33.78
CA PRO A 151 9.32 6.35 -34.81
C PRO A 151 10.63 5.72 -34.30
N ASP A 152 10.92 5.82 -32.98
CA ASP A 152 12.10 5.22 -32.36
C ASP A 152 11.87 3.71 -32.23
N TRP A 153 12.63 2.92 -32.97
CA TRP A 153 12.55 1.45 -32.94
C TRP A 153 13.24 0.82 -31.72
N GLY A 154 14.00 1.60 -30.98
CA GLY A 154 14.68 1.10 -29.79
C GLY A 154 13.73 1.01 -28.59
N PHE A 155 13.83 -0.10 -27.86
CA PHE A 155 12.92 -0.44 -26.76
C PHE A 155 13.63 -0.48 -25.40
N PRO A 156 13.01 0.13 -24.35
CA PRO A 156 11.94 1.10 -24.44
C PRO A 156 12.43 2.44 -24.99
N CYS A 157 11.57 3.16 -25.69
CA CYS A 157 11.90 4.51 -26.11
C CYS A 157 11.87 5.50 -24.92
N LYS A 158 12.44 6.69 -25.09
CA LYS A 158 12.44 7.74 -24.05
C LYS A 158 11.05 8.17 -23.57
N HIS A 159 10.02 8.03 -24.41
CA HIS A 159 8.64 8.40 -24.09
C HIS A 159 8.02 7.34 -23.18
N LEU A 160 8.15 6.05 -23.50
CA LEU A 160 7.80 4.93 -22.62
C LEU A 160 8.50 5.07 -21.26
N SER A 161 9.82 5.27 -21.29
CA SER A 161 10.59 5.41 -20.03
C SER A 161 10.12 6.57 -19.18
N ALA A 162 9.69 7.70 -19.80
CA ALA A 162 9.14 8.83 -19.04
C ALA A 162 7.83 8.48 -18.35
N VAL A 163 6.94 7.76 -19.04
CA VAL A 163 5.66 7.29 -18.48
C VAL A 163 5.89 6.31 -17.34
N LEU A 164 6.80 5.36 -17.49
CA LEU A 164 7.12 4.36 -16.47
C LEU A 164 7.66 5.02 -15.18
N TYR A 165 8.48 6.06 -15.29
CA TYR A 165 8.96 6.79 -14.12
C TYR A 165 7.86 7.59 -13.42
N LEU A 166 6.96 8.23 -14.18
CA LEU A 166 5.81 8.92 -13.57
C LEU A 166 4.83 7.94 -12.94
N LEU A 167 4.69 6.74 -13.50
CA LEU A 167 3.89 5.66 -12.91
C LEU A 167 4.50 5.20 -11.59
N ALA A 168 5.82 5.06 -11.50
CA ALA A 168 6.51 4.74 -10.25
C ALA A 168 6.28 5.82 -9.18
N GLU A 169 6.30 7.10 -9.54
CA GLU A 169 5.98 8.19 -8.61
C GLU A 169 4.49 8.22 -8.22
N ALA A 170 3.58 7.90 -9.14
CA ALA A 170 2.16 7.76 -8.81
C ALA A 170 1.92 6.62 -7.79
N PHE A 171 2.68 5.54 -7.89
CA PHE A 171 2.65 4.47 -6.90
C PHE A 171 3.21 4.92 -5.54
N ASP A 172 4.19 5.84 -5.48
CA ASP A 172 4.66 6.44 -4.21
C ASP A 172 3.55 7.22 -3.52
N ASP A 173 2.70 7.92 -4.28
CA ASP A 173 1.58 8.70 -3.76
C ASP A 173 0.43 7.82 -3.27
N ASP A 174 0.10 6.80 -4.05
CA ASP A 174 -0.97 5.84 -3.72
C ASP A 174 -0.57 4.41 -4.12
N PRO A 175 -0.18 3.58 -3.14
CA PRO A 175 0.18 2.19 -3.39
C PRO A 175 -0.96 1.34 -3.94
N PHE A 176 -2.21 1.72 -3.69
CA PHE A 176 -3.38 1.00 -4.20
C PHE A 176 -3.52 1.10 -5.73
N LEU A 177 -2.83 2.04 -6.37
CA LEU A 177 -2.78 2.10 -7.82
C LEU A 177 -2.14 0.85 -8.45
N VAL A 178 -1.22 0.18 -7.75
CA VAL A 178 -0.66 -1.11 -8.21
C VAL A 178 -1.76 -2.17 -8.26
N LEU A 179 -2.63 -2.22 -7.24
CA LEU A 179 -3.76 -3.15 -7.17
C LEU A 179 -4.84 -2.77 -8.19
N ALA A 180 -5.11 -1.48 -8.38
CA ALA A 180 -6.03 -0.99 -9.40
C ALA A 180 -5.56 -1.37 -10.81
N TRP A 181 -4.26 -1.30 -11.06
CA TRP A 181 -3.67 -1.76 -12.32
C TRP A 181 -3.85 -3.28 -12.51
N ARG A 182 -3.80 -4.07 -11.43
CA ARG A 182 -4.14 -5.51 -11.43
C ARG A 182 -5.64 -5.79 -11.49
N GLY A 183 -6.50 -4.77 -11.46
CA GLY A 183 -7.95 -4.91 -11.65
C GLY A 183 -8.79 -4.76 -10.38
N MET A 184 -8.19 -4.38 -9.24
CA MET A 184 -8.91 -4.19 -7.98
C MET A 184 -8.81 -2.73 -7.50
N ALA A 185 -9.90 -2.00 -7.61
CA ALA A 185 -9.99 -0.65 -7.07
C ALA A 185 -9.86 -0.68 -5.53
N ARG A 186 -9.29 0.39 -4.97
CA ARG A 186 -9.06 0.53 -3.53
C ARG A 186 -10.32 0.29 -2.71
N GLU A 187 -11.41 0.98 -3.06
CA GLU A 187 -12.67 0.91 -2.34
C GLU A 187 -13.23 -0.51 -2.36
N ALA A 188 -13.22 -1.15 -3.53
CA ALA A 188 -13.70 -2.53 -3.69
C ALA A 188 -12.88 -3.53 -2.84
N LEU A 189 -11.54 -3.36 -2.79
CA LEU A 189 -10.70 -4.19 -1.93
C LEU A 189 -11.03 -3.98 -0.45
N LEU A 190 -11.15 -2.73 -0.01
CA LEU A 190 -11.42 -2.42 1.39
C LEU A 190 -12.79 -2.94 1.83
N ASP A 191 -13.80 -2.84 0.97
CA ASP A 191 -15.14 -3.37 1.24
C ASP A 191 -15.14 -4.90 1.30
N ALA A 192 -14.43 -5.56 0.37
CA ALA A 192 -14.26 -7.01 0.40
C ALA A 192 -13.55 -7.50 1.68
N LEU A 193 -12.47 -6.80 2.10
CA LEU A 193 -11.76 -7.12 3.34
C LEU A 193 -12.60 -6.89 4.61
N ARG A 194 -13.51 -5.90 4.62
CA ARG A 194 -14.46 -5.68 5.71
C ARG A 194 -15.49 -6.82 5.77
N ALA A 195 -16.05 -7.18 4.61
CA ALA A 195 -17.04 -8.25 4.50
C ALA A 195 -16.50 -9.59 4.97
N THR A 196 -15.27 -9.93 4.60
CA THR A 196 -14.60 -11.18 5.02
C THR A 196 -14.33 -11.22 6.53
N GLY A 197 -14.26 -10.07 7.19
CA GLY A 197 -14.01 -9.96 8.64
C GLY A 197 -15.26 -10.05 9.51
N GLY A 198 -16.44 -9.97 8.91
CA GLY A 198 -17.74 -10.21 9.60
C GLY A 198 -18.21 -11.66 9.49
N GLY A 199 -17.51 -12.51 8.77
CA GLY A 199 -17.83 -13.91 8.54
C GLY A 199 -16.99 -14.86 9.40
N ARG A 200 -17.68 -15.74 10.09
CA ARG A 200 -17.32 -16.94 10.85
C ARG A 200 -16.05 -17.62 10.32
N ALA A 201 -15.13 -17.96 11.22
CA ALA A 201 -13.95 -18.78 10.89
C ALA A 201 -14.36 -20.08 10.17
N PRO A 202 -13.64 -20.51 9.12
CA PRO A 202 -13.91 -21.78 8.45
C PRO A 202 -13.52 -22.93 9.39
N GLY A 203 -14.52 -23.60 9.98
CA GLY A 203 -14.29 -24.78 10.81
C GLY A 203 -15.37 -25.11 11.84
N GLU A 204 -16.44 -24.34 11.97
CA GLU A 204 -17.53 -24.72 12.86
C GLU A 204 -18.67 -25.38 12.08
N THR A 205 -18.59 -26.69 11.90
CA THR A 205 -19.75 -27.58 11.72
C THR A 205 -20.54 -27.56 13.01
N GLU A 206 -21.81 -27.16 12.93
CA GLU A 206 -22.74 -27.31 14.06
C GLU A 206 -22.84 -28.77 14.47
N PRO A 207 -22.63 -29.10 15.74
CA PRO A 207 -23.26 -30.28 16.32
C PRO A 207 -24.64 -29.87 16.85
N ALA A 208 -25.65 -30.55 16.35
CA ALA A 208 -27.02 -30.47 16.87
C ALA A 208 -27.04 -30.77 18.37
N GLY A 209 -27.58 -29.83 19.12
CA GLY A 209 -28.22 -30.00 20.42
C GLY A 209 -27.45 -30.70 21.53
N ALA A 210 -26.80 -29.92 22.39
CA ALA A 210 -26.72 -30.23 23.82
C ALA A 210 -26.39 -28.92 24.57
N GLY A 211 -27.23 -28.53 25.50
CA GLY A 211 -27.02 -27.36 26.35
C GLY A 211 -25.78 -27.52 27.22
N ILE A 212 -24.89 -26.57 27.12
CA ILE A 212 -23.74 -26.42 28.03
C ILE A 212 -23.75 -24.98 28.55
N GLU A 213 -23.83 -24.87 29.86
CA GLU A 213 -23.70 -23.64 30.63
C GLU A 213 -22.39 -22.90 30.27
N PRO A 214 -22.37 -21.54 30.25
CA PRO A 214 -21.17 -20.80 29.87
C PRO A 214 -20.15 -20.76 31.02
N GLY A 215 -19.15 -21.62 30.93
CA GLY A 215 -17.94 -21.56 31.76
C GLY A 215 -16.97 -20.54 31.20
N GLY A 216 -16.48 -19.62 32.07
CA GLY A 216 -15.67 -18.45 31.78
C GLY A 216 -14.52 -18.60 30.81
N GLY A 217 -14.59 -17.90 29.71
CA GLY A 217 -13.51 -17.59 28.81
C GLY A 217 -13.47 -16.08 28.53
N THR A 218 -12.32 -15.54 28.30
CA THR A 218 -11.99 -14.13 28.07
C THR A 218 -12.79 -13.44 26.93
N SER A 219 -13.70 -14.13 26.28
CA SER A 219 -14.62 -13.64 25.24
C SER A 219 -15.67 -12.65 25.77
N GLY A 220 -15.88 -12.58 27.09
CA GLY A 220 -16.84 -11.66 27.71
C GLY A 220 -16.39 -10.20 27.82
N LEU A 221 -15.13 -9.92 27.60
CA LEU A 221 -14.58 -8.55 27.67
C LEU A 221 -14.85 -7.70 26.41
N LEU A 222 -15.19 -8.31 25.29
CA LEU A 222 -15.43 -7.64 24.02
C LEU A 222 -16.89 -7.75 23.52
N GLY A 223 -17.80 -8.25 24.35
CA GLY A 223 -19.24 -8.23 24.08
C GLY A 223 -19.81 -6.81 24.25
N VAL A 224 -19.35 -5.88 23.43
CA VAL A 224 -19.97 -4.56 23.30
C VAL A 224 -21.25 -4.78 22.51
N ALA A 225 -22.42 -4.60 23.18
CA ALA A 225 -23.69 -4.57 22.50
C ALA A 225 -23.65 -3.48 21.43
N ASP A 226 -24.10 -3.82 20.20
CA ASP A 226 -24.18 -2.88 19.08
C ASP A 226 -25.33 -1.89 19.34
N VAL A 227 -25.04 -0.87 20.16
CA VAL A 227 -25.99 0.18 20.54
C VAL A 227 -25.69 1.38 19.64
N PRO A 228 -26.71 1.99 19.00
CA PRO A 228 -26.52 3.17 18.16
C PRO A 228 -25.74 4.27 18.88
N PHE A 229 -24.76 4.89 18.23
CA PHE A 229 -23.89 5.92 18.81
C PHE A 229 -24.68 7.06 19.49
N ALA A 230 -25.83 7.43 18.92
CA ALA A 230 -26.70 8.46 19.46
C ALA A 230 -27.23 8.15 20.90
N GLU A 231 -27.37 6.88 21.24
CA GLU A 231 -27.82 6.44 22.57
C GLU A 231 -26.67 6.40 23.58
N ARG A 232 -25.40 6.41 23.10
CA ARG A 232 -24.20 6.36 23.92
C ARG A 232 -23.51 7.71 24.10
N ILE A 233 -24.06 8.79 23.58
CA ILE A 233 -23.47 10.12 23.74
C ILE A 233 -23.43 10.52 25.23
N GLY A 234 -24.41 10.12 26.01
CA GLY A 234 -24.51 10.46 27.42
C GLY A 234 -23.51 9.74 28.33
N ASP A 235 -23.07 8.53 27.96
CA ASP A 235 -22.17 7.69 28.75
C ASP A 235 -20.80 7.47 28.06
N PHE A 236 -20.54 8.22 26.98
CA PHE A 236 -19.34 8.04 26.16
C PHE A 236 -18.02 8.15 26.94
N TYR A 237 -18.01 8.99 27.98
CA TYR A 237 -16.85 9.18 28.86
C TYR A 237 -16.96 8.37 30.18
N GLU A 238 -18.01 7.60 30.37
CA GLU A 238 -18.13 6.73 31.53
C GLU A 238 -17.42 5.40 31.28
N SER A 239 -16.70 4.91 32.28
CA SER A 239 -16.04 3.60 32.19
C SER A 239 -17.11 2.50 32.12
N GLY A 240 -17.30 1.91 30.94
CA GLY A 240 -18.21 0.76 30.76
C GLY A 240 -17.77 -0.53 31.48
N ALA A 241 -16.58 -0.54 32.08
CA ALA A 241 -16.05 -1.65 32.85
C ALA A 241 -15.86 -1.22 34.31
N SER A 242 -16.47 -1.90 35.25
CA SER A 242 -16.12 -1.73 36.65
C SER A 242 -14.72 -2.28 36.92
N ALA A 243 -13.97 -1.69 37.87
CA ALA A 243 -12.64 -2.17 38.25
C ALA A 243 -12.63 -3.68 38.62
N ALA A 244 -13.76 -4.20 39.11
CA ALA A 244 -13.94 -5.62 39.42
C ALA A 244 -13.92 -6.54 38.18
N ARG A 245 -14.11 -6.01 36.95
CA ARG A 245 -14.03 -6.76 35.68
C ARG A 245 -12.61 -6.79 35.09
N LEU A 246 -11.70 -5.96 35.58
CA LEU A 246 -10.32 -5.87 35.04
C LEU A 246 -9.40 -6.99 35.52
N GLY A 247 -9.92 -7.93 36.33
CA GLY A 247 -9.16 -9.02 36.90
C GLY A 247 -8.31 -8.60 38.12
N PRO A 248 -7.65 -9.52 38.80
CA PRO A 248 -6.76 -9.19 39.90
C PRO A 248 -5.64 -8.27 39.40
N PRO A 249 -5.21 -7.32 40.25
CA PRO A 249 -4.06 -6.46 39.91
C PRO A 249 -2.86 -7.32 39.53
N ALA A 250 -2.04 -6.80 38.60
CA ALA A 250 -0.80 -7.46 38.20
C ALA A 250 0.02 -7.84 39.45
N ASP A 251 0.72 -8.98 39.40
CA ASP A 251 1.63 -9.42 40.45
C ASP A 251 2.51 -8.24 40.92
N PRO A 252 2.52 -7.91 42.21
CA PRO A 252 3.30 -6.78 42.74
C PRO A 252 4.81 -6.85 42.43
N GLY A 253 5.29 -7.99 41.95
CA GLY A 253 6.68 -8.15 41.44
C GLY A 253 6.88 -7.75 39.97
N SER A 254 5.80 -7.45 39.22
CA SER A 254 5.93 -7.10 37.78
C SER A 254 6.41 -5.66 37.62
N PRO A 255 7.45 -5.40 36.79
CA PRO A 255 7.89 -4.02 36.55
C PRO A 255 6.79 -3.22 35.86
N PRO A 256 6.54 -1.95 36.27
CA PRO A 256 5.47 -1.12 35.72
C PRO A 256 5.55 -0.88 34.22
N ASP A 257 6.74 -1.02 33.65
CA ASP A 257 7.01 -0.88 32.21
C ASP A 257 7.06 -2.22 31.46
N LEU A 258 6.46 -3.30 32.00
CA LEU A 258 6.49 -4.64 31.40
C LEU A 258 6.00 -4.65 29.96
N LEU A 259 4.89 -3.97 29.67
CA LEU A 259 4.36 -3.86 28.31
C LEU A 259 5.34 -3.21 27.35
N LEU A 260 6.05 -2.16 27.79
CA LEU A 260 7.07 -1.49 26.97
C LEU A 260 8.33 -2.35 26.75
N ARG A 261 8.51 -3.41 27.52
CA ARG A 261 9.60 -4.38 27.36
C ARG A 261 9.21 -5.57 26.50
N ALA A 262 7.91 -5.93 26.54
CA ALA A 262 7.36 -7.07 25.82
C ALA A 262 7.04 -6.76 24.35
N LEU A 263 6.80 -5.48 24.02
CA LEU A 263 6.50 -5.03 22.67
C LEU A 263 7.75 -4.52 21.96
N ASP A 264 7.82 -4.78 20.66
CA ASP A 264 8.87 -4.21 19.82
C ASP A 264 8.82 -2.67 19.87
N PRO A 265 9.98 -1.99 20.01
CA PRO A 265 10.02 -0.54 20.12
C PRO A 265 9.44 0.13 18.85
N PRO A 266 8.40 0.98 18.99
CA PRO A 266 7.86 1.69 17.85
C PRO A 266 8.92 2.62 17.25
N GLN A 267 9.01 2.65 15.92
CA GLN A 267 9.96 3.48 15.18
C GLN A 267 9.57 4.98 15.19
N VAL A 268 8.77 5.39 16.17
CA VAL A 268 8.26 6.76 16.32
C VAL A 268 9.15 7.54 17.26
N LYS A 269 9.51 8.76 16.86
CA LYS A 269 10.30 9.71 17.67
C LYS A 269 9.52 11.03 17.79
N ALA A 270 9.48 11.57 19.01
CA ALA A 270 9.03 12.94 19.24
C ALA A 270 10.27 13.83 19.19
N ARG A 271 10.38 14.63 18.12
CA ARG A 271 11.60 15.35 17.73
C ARG A 271 12.75 14.37 17.49
N HIS A 272 13.66 14.20 18.42
CA HIS A 272 14.82 13.28 18.34
C HIS A 272 14.79 12.19 19.43
N ILE A 273 13.79 12.22 20.31
CA ILE A 273 13.67 11.29 21.45
C ILE A 273 12.77 10.13 21.04
N PRO A 274 13.21 8.86 21.19
CA PRO A 274 12.34 7.70 20.97
C PRO A 274 11.10 7.74 21.85
N LEU A 275 9.94 7.40 21.32
CA LEU A 275 8.65 7.41 22.05
C LEU A 275 8.71 6.59 23.34
N LEU A 276 9.39 5.46 23.32
CA LEU A 276 9.63 4.59 24.48
C LEU A 276 10.28 5.34 25.66
N ASP A 277 11.26 6.21 25.39
CA ASP A 277 11.97 6.93 26.42
C ASP A 277 11.09 8.01 27.07
N LEU A 278 10.05 8.48 26.36
CA LEU A 278 9.02 9.39 26.90
C LEU A 278 7.95 8.62 27.70
N LEU A 279 7.61 7.41 27.30
CA LEU A 279 6.55 6.63 27.96
C LEU A 279 7.03 5.98 29.26
N ARG A 280 8.27 5.52 29.34
CA ARG A 280 8.79 4.87 30.56
C ARG A 280 8.61 5.65 31.85
N PRO A 281 8.91 6.96 31.92
CA PRO A 281 8.63 7.76 33.11
C PRO A 281 7.13 7.82 33.46
N ALA A 282 6.25 7.96 32.44
CA ALA A 282 4.83 8.01 32.66
C ALA A 282 4.28 6.70 33.28
N TYR A 283 4.72 5.55 32.81
CA TYR A 283 4.35 4.25 33.38
C TYR A 283 4.79 4.09 34.84
N ARG A 284 5.98 4.61 35.19
CA ARG A 284 6.45 4.60 36.60
C ARG A 284 5.62 5.50 37.50
N THR A 285 5.24 6.68 37.00
CA THR A 285 4.39 7.61 37.75
C THR A 285 3.00 7.03 37.98
N LEU A 286 2.40 6.41 36.94
CA LEU A 286 1.09 5.76 37.06
C LEU A 286 1.11 4.59 38.06
N ALA A 287 2.18 3.82 38.10
CA ALA A 287 2.32 2.73 39.08
C ALA A 287 2.41 3.24 40.53
N ALA A 288 3.15 4.34 40.73
CA ALA A 288 3.27 4.97 42.06
C ALA A 288 1.95 5.53 42.58
N TRP A 289 1.06 6.03 41.69
CA TRP A 289 -0.29 6.47 42.11
C TRP A 289 -1.18 5.33 42.54
N GLY A 290 -1.07 4.16 41.89
CA GLY A 290 -1.82 2.97 42.28
C GLY A 290 -1.48 2.48 43.70
N ASP A 291 -0.25 2.65 44.13
CA ASP A 291 0.23 2.25 45.47
C ASP A 291 -0.26 3.23 46.58
N GLU A 292 -0.46 4.52 46.24
CA GLU A 292 -0.98 5.54 47.20
C GLU A 292 -2.50 5.41 47.47
N GLU A 293 -3.27 4.91 46.49
CA GLU A 293 -4.73 4.70 46.69
C GLU A 293 -5.04 3.33 47.36
N ALA A 294 -4.10 2.41 47.43
CA ALA A 294 -4.28 1.08 48.00
C ALA A 294 -3.84 0.98 49.48
N GLY A 295 -3.27 2.02 50.07
CA GLY A 295 -2.88 2.14 51.47
C GLY A 295 -3.80 3.04 52.28
#